data_d02ccde2338ab99365bdb0f2e35f7f80
#
_entry.id   d02ccde2338ab99365bdb0f2e35f7f80
#
_cell.length_a   1.000
_cell.length_b   1.000
_cell.length_c   1.000
_cell.angle_alpha   90.00
_cell.angle_beta   90.00
_cell.angle_gamma   90.00
#
_symmetry.space_group_name_H-M   'P 1'
#
loop_
_entity.id
_entity.type
_entity.pdbx_description
1 polymer ?
#
loop_
_entity_poly.entity_id
_entity_poly.type
_entity_poly.pdbx_seq_one_letter_code
_entity_poly.pdbx_strand_id
1 'polypeptide(L)'
;MAKVEAVEIRPGNLLEWDKRVWRVLKSYHVHVGGRGGAFMQVEMKDIEAGTKTNQRFRTEDKVERAFVDPRDMQYLYQDGDLYVFMDKENYEQLSLPAEFLEGQAGYLLPNTDVQINFYNGRPIGVELPPSVVLTVVDTEPGIKHSTATTSFKPAKLETGITVQVPPFVTTGEKIKIDTAEGTYMERA
;
A
#
# COMPACT_ATOMS: atom_id res chain seq x y z
N MET A 1 -16.26 2.02 18.28
CA MET A 1 -14.86 1.98 18.79
C MET A 1 -14.68 0.63 19.48
N ALA A 2 -13.67 -0.12 19.11
CA ALA A 2 -13.33 -1.37 19.76
C ALA A 2 -12.00 -1.20 20.50
N LYS A 3 -11.97 -1.62 21.78
CA LYS A 3 -10.73 -1.69 22.54
C LYS A 3 -10.04 -3.01 22.24
N VAL A 4 -8.80 -2.95 21.80
CA VAL A 4 -7.94 -4.10 21.56
C VAL A 4 -6.74 -4.06 22.49
N GLU A 5 -6.19 -5.22 22.81
CA GLU A 5 -4.92 -5.26 23.56
C GLU A 5 -3.75 -4.82 22.66
N ALA A 6 -2.77 -4.15 23.24
CA ALA A 6 -1.64 -3.65 22.46
C ALA A 6 -0.87 -4.76 21.72
N VAL A 7 -0.89 -5.99 22.23
CA VAL A 7 -0.30 -7.16 21.57
C VAL A 7 -0.98 -7.51 20.24
N GLU A 8 -2.21 -7.06 20.03
CA GLU A 8 -2.99 -7.28 18.80
C GLU A 8 -2.75 -6.20 17.73
N ILE A 9 -2.00 -5.16 18.04
CA ILE A 9 -1.68 -4.07 17.10
C ILE A 9 -0.85 -4.62 15.94
N ARG A 10 -1.30 -4.32 14.71
CA ARG A 10 -0.62 -4.71 13.46
C ARG A 10 -0.45 -3.49 12.54
N PRO A 11 0.55 -3.51 11.66
CA PRO A 11 0.66 -2.51 10.59
C PRO A 11 -0.66 -2.38 9.82
N GLY A 12 -1.01 -1.15 9.46
CA GLY A 12 -2.27 -0.80 8.81
C GLY A 12 -3.44 -0.51 9.77
N ASN A 13 -3.35 -0.90 11.04
CA ASN A 13 -4.40 -0.56 12.01
C ASN A 13 -4.47 0.95 12.21
N LEU A 14 -5.68 1.45 12.44
CA LEU A 14 -5.90 2.81 12.93
C LEU A 14 -6.18 2.77 14.42
N LEU A 15 -5.44 3.59 15.15
CA LEU A 15 -5.55 3.72 16.61
C LEU A 15 -5.97 5.14 16.98
N GLU A 16 -6.93 5.27 17.88
CA GLU A 16 -7.17 6.54 18.57
C GLU A 16 -6.25 6.62 19.79
N TRP A 17 -5.32 7.54 19.73
CA TRP A 17 -4.40 7.80 20.84
C TRP A 17 -4.10 9.29 20.94
N ASP A 18 -4.07 9.81 22.16
CA ASP A 18 -3.86 11.22 22.45
C ASP A 18 -4.80 12.17 21.66
N LYS A 19 -6.09 11.80 21.57
CA LYS A 19 -7.14 12.54 20.85
C LYS A 19 -6.91 12.69 19.34
N ARG A 20 -6.04 11.86 18.77
CA ARG A 20 -5.73 11.81 17.33
C ARG A 20 -5.88 10.41 16.80
N VAL A 21 -5.98 10.31 15.50
CA VAL A 21 -6.01 9.02 14.81
C VAL A 21 -4.69 8.77 14.13
N TRP A 22 -4.13 7.61 14.41
CA TRP A 22 -2.80 7.21 13.98
C TRP A 22 -2.88 5.93 13.15
N ARG A 23 -2.23 5.92 11.99
CA ARG A 23 -2.01 4.69 11.22
C ARG A 23 -0.73 4.04 11.72
N VAL A 24 -0.83 2.77 12.10
CA VAL A 24 0.32 1.97 12.49
C VAL A 24 1.13 1.62 11.24
N LEU A 25 2.40 2.04 11.23
CA LEU A 25 3.36 1.71 10.16
C LEU A 25 4.09 0.41 10.48
N LYS A 26 4.56 0.28 11.74
CA LYS A 26 5.29 -0.91 12.20
C LYS A 26 4.92 -1.21 13.64
N SER A 27 4.91 -2.49 13.99
CA SER A 27 4.71 -2.95 15.36
C SER A 27 5.69 -4.07 15.68
N TYR A 28 6.38 -3.94 16.82
CA TYR A 28 7.35 -4.91 17.27
C TYR A 28 7.03 -5.33 18.69
N HIS A 29 7.03 -6.63 18.94
CA HIS A 29 6.92 -7.19 20.26
C HIS A 29 8.33 -7.30 20.85
N VAL A 30 8.58 -6.59 21.94
CA VAL A 30 9.90 -6.53 22.60
C VAL A 30 9.81 -7.16 23.97
N HIS A 31 10.58 -8.21 24.18
CA HIS A 31 10.78 -8.84 25.48
C HIS A 31 12.00 -8.22 26.17
N VAL A 32 11.79 -7.70 27.36
CA VAL A 32 12.89 -7.24 28.21
C VAL A 32 13.26 -8.40 29.12
N GLY A 33 14.50 -8.91 29.02
CA GLY A 33 14.99 -9.99 29.85
C GLY A 33 14.94 -9.65 31.34
N GLY A 34 14.64 -10.63 32.17
CA GLY A 34 14.48 -10.48 33.62
C GLY A 34 13.04 -10.12 34.04
N ARG A 35 12.88 -9.29 35.07
CA ARG A 35 11.56 -8.89 35.61
C ARG A 35 10.87 -7.76 34.83
N GLY A 36 11.37 -7.41 33.63
CA GLY A 36 10.99 -6.18 32.91
C GLY A 36 9.67 -6.24 32.10
N GLY A 37 9.06 -7.41 31.96
CA GLY A 37 7.84 -7.57 31.18
C GLY A 37 8.03 -7.43 29.66
N ALA A 38 6.95 -7.59 28.91
CA ALA A 38 6.93 -7.40 27.46
C ALA A 38 6.18 -6.11 27.09
N PHE A 39 6.60 -5.46 26.01
CA PHE A 39 5.90 -4.29 25.49
C PHE A 39 5.84 -4.32 23.95
N MET A 40 4.87 -3.62 23.40
CA MET A 40 4.76 -3.36 21.99
C MET A 40 5.37 -2.00 21.65
N GLN A 41 6.34 -1.98 20.76
CA GLN A 41 6.85 -0.73 20.19
C GLN A 41 6.14 -0.50 18.86
N VAL A 42 5.44 0.62 18.76
CA VAL A 42 4.58 0.94 17.62
C VAL A 42 5.06 2.24 16.98
N GLU A 43 5.49 2.14 15.73
CA GLU A 43 5.71 3.30 14.86
C GLU A 43 4.40 3.63 14.17
N MET A 44 3.93 4.85 14.30
CA MET A 44 2.66 5.28 13.73
C MET A 44 2.73 6.68 13.15
N LYS A 45 1.85 6.96 12.19
CA LYS A 45 1.72 8.25 11.49
C LYS A 45 0.34 8.83 11.76
N ASP A 46 0.31 10.10 12.16
CA ASP A 46 -0.93 10.86 12.27
C ASP A 46 -1.57 10.97 10.88
N ILE A 47 -2.84 10.60 10.76
CA ILE A 47 -3.55 10.60 9.47
C ILE A 47 -3.89 12.01 8.97
N GLU A 48 -3.97 13.01 9.88
CA GLU A 48 -4.28 14.39 9.52
C GLU A 48 -3.01 15.25 9.36
N ALA A 49 -2.11 15.18 10.34
CA ALA A 49 -0.89 16.00 10.36
C ALA A 49 0.28 15.37 9.59
N GLY A 50 0.22 14.07 9.28
CA GLY A 50 1.30 13.35 8.61
C GLY A 50 2.56 13.12 9.46
N THR A 51 2.57 13.57 10.71
CA THR A 51 3.71 13.42 11.63
C THR A 51 3.86 11.98 12.09
N LYS A 52 5.10 11.52 12.25
CA LYS A 52 5.40 10.18 12.75
C LYS A 52 5.77 10.23 14.23
N THR A 53 5.37 9.19 14.96
CA THR A 53 5.75 8.99 16.34
C THR A 53 6.04 7.52 16.63
N ASN A 54 6.83 7.28 17.65
CA ASN A 54 7.09 5.96 18.21
C ASN A 54 6.53 5.91 19.63
N GLN A 55 5.58 4.99 19.85
CA GLN A 55 4.97 4.80 21.16
C GLN A 55 5.21 3.39 21.68
N ARG A 56 5.38 3.29 23.00
CA ARG A 56 5.45 2.01 23.70
C ARG A 56 4.17 1.78 24.48
N PHE A 57 3.59 0.61 24.29
CA PHE A 57 2.45 0.13 25.06
C PHE A 57 2.85 -1.15 25.78
N ARG A 58 2.38 -1.34 27.00
CA ARG A 58 2.46 -2.67 27.63
C ARG A 58 1.59 -3.63 26.81
N THR A 59 1.95 -4.89 26.75
CA THR A 59 1.20 -5.89 25.96
C THR A 59 -0.28 -5.98 26.34
N GLU A 60 -0.60 -5.74 27.61
CA GLU A 60 -1.94 -5.74 28.22
C GLU A 60 -2.67 -4.39 28.17
N ASP A 61 -2.01 -3.30 27.71
CA ASP A 61 -2.65 -2.00 27.57
C ASP A 61 -3.77 -2.08 26.56
N LYS A 62 -4.91 -1.47 26.89
CA LYS A 62 -6.07 -1.38 25.97
C LYS A 62 -5.98 -0.09 25.17
N VAL A 63 -5.92 -0.24 23.85
CA VAL A 63 -5.88 0.86 22.88
C VAL A 63 -7.19 0.90 22.11
N GLU A 64 -7.69 2.09 21.84
CA GLU A 64 -8.89 2.24 21.04
C GLU A 64 -8.56 2.11 19.56
N ARG A 65 -9.22 1.18 18.88
CA ARG A 65 -9.11 0.98 17.43
C ARG A 65 -10.19 1.81 16.74
N ALA A 66 -9.78 2.68 15.85
CA ALA A 66 -10.70 3.44 15.01
C ALA A 66 -11.31 2.54 13.92
N PHE A 67 -12.59 2.74 13.63
CA PHE A 67 -13.25 2.07 12.52
C PHE A 67 -12.99 2.81 11.23
N VAL A 68 -12.57 2.04 10.23
CA VAL A 68 -12.40 2.47 8.85
C VAL A 68 -13.63 2.02 8.07
N ASP A 69 -14.13 2.88 7.21
CA ASP A 69 -15.17 2.57 6.22
C ASP A 69 -14.47 2.36 4.86
N PRO A 70 -14.20 1.11 4.47
CA PRO A 70 -13.62 0.83 3.16
C PRO A 70 -14.70 0.89 2.09
N ARG A 71 -14.42 1.63 0.99
CA ARG A 71 -15.32 1.74 -0.15
C ARG A 71 -14.65 1.27 -1.41
N ASP A 72 -15.37 0.48 -2.18
CA ASP A 72 -14.92 0.00 -3.48
C ASP A 72 -15.07 1.12 -4.51
N MET A 73 -13.95 1.55 -5.05
CA MET A 73 -13.87 2.64 -5.99
C MET A 73 -13.12 2.21 -7.25
N GLN A 74 -13.27 2.97 -8.31
CA GLN A 74 -12.60 2.75 -9.58
C GLN A 74 -11.76 3.97 -9.92
N TYR A 75 -10.49 3.75 -10.22
CA TYR A 75 -9.64 4.81 -10.76
C TYR A 75 -10.06 5.14 -12.18
N LEU A 76 -10.27 6.41 -12.50
CA LEU A 76 -10.69 6.88 -13.81
C LEU A 76 -9.52 7.46 -14.60
N TYR A 77 -8.94 8.54 -14.12
CA TYR A 77 -7.86 9.28 -14.80
C TYR A 77 -7.12 10.20 -13.83
N GLN A 78 -5.98 10.72 -14.31
CA GLN A 78 -5.22 11.75 -13.63
C GLN A 78 -5.56 13.13 -14.23
N ASP A 79 -5.84 14.09 -13.36
CA ASP A 79 -6.06 15.50 -13.70
C ASP A 79 -5.01 16.37 -12.99
N GLY A 80 -3.97 16.76 -13.70
CA GLY A 80 -2.81 17.42 -13.10
C GLY A 80 -2.16 16.56 -12.03
N ASP A 81 -2.11 17.06 -10.80
CA ASP A 81 -1.55 16.35 -9.65
C ASP A 81 -2.59 15.52 -8.87
N LEU A 82 -3.83 15.47 -9.37
CA LEU A 82 -4.93 14.77 -8.73
C LEU A 82 -5.27 13.48 -9.48
N TYR A 83 -5.60 12.45 -8.74
CA TYR A 83 -6.10 11.17 -9.21
C TYR A 83 -7.58 11.08 -8.95
N VAL A 84 -8.38 10.86 -10.00
CA VAL A 84 -9.85 10.86 -9.93
C VAL A 84 -10.35 9.43 -9.81
N PHE A 85 -11.13 9.20 -8.77
CA PHE A 85 -11.77 7.93 -8.47
C PHE A 85 -13.28 8.07 -8.50
N MET A 86 -13.98 7.02 -8.82
CA MET A 86 -15.44 6.95 -8.82
C MET A 86 -15.89 5.86 -7.84
N ASP A 87 -16.81 6.21 -6.98
CA ASP A 87 -17.48 5.25 -6.10
C ASP A 87 -18.36 4.31 -6.94
N LYS A 88 -18.23 3.01 -6.72
CA LYS A 88 -18.95 2.00 -7.51
C LYS A 88 -20.42 1.84 -7.11
N GLU A 89 -20.82 2.36 -5.95
CA GLU A 89 -22.20 2.29 -5.47
C GLU A 89 -23.04 3.49 -5.92
N ASN A 90 -22.50 4.70 -5.73
CA ASN A 90 -23.27 5.93 -5.97
C ASN A 90 -22.75 6.76 -7.17
N TYR A 91 -21.65 6.33 -7.82
CA TYR A 91 -20.99 6.97 -8.96
C TYR A 91 -20.45 8.39 -8.69
N GLU A 92 -20.34 8.77 -7.43
CA GLU A 92 -19.72 10.04 -7.06
C GLU A 92 -18.21 9.99 -7.33
N GLN A 93 -17.67 11.10 -7.79
CA GLN A 93 -16.25 11.24 -8.08
C GLN A 93 -15.52 11.91 -6.93
N LEU A 94 -14.33 11.41 -6.63
CA LEU A 94 -13.43 11.92 -5.61
C LEU A 94 -12.05 12.13 -6.22
N SER A 95 -11.47 13.31 -6.03
CA SER A 95 -10.11 13.62 -6.47
C SER A 95 -9.16 13.62 -5.28
N LEU A 96 -8.08 12.85 -5.36
CA LEU A 96 -7.08 12.72 -4.32
C LEU A 96 -5.69 13.06 -4.85
N PRO A 97 -4.84 13.76 -4.07
CA PRO A 97 -3.45 13.98 -4.43
C PRO A 97 -2.63 12.69 -4.37
N ALA A 98 -1.51 12.68 -5.09
CA ALA A 98 -0.61 11.52 -5.18
C ALA A 98 -0.12 10.97 -3.84
N GLU A 99 -0.11 11.80 -2.80
CA GLU A 99 0.28 11.41 -1.43
C GLU A 99 -0.56 10.26 -0.86
N PHE A 100 -1.85 10.18 -1.24
CA PHE A 100 -2.75 9.10 -0.83
C PHE A 100 -2.39 7.75 -1.44
N LEU A 101 -1.64 7.75 -2.54
CA LEU A 101 -1.19 6.55 -3.24
C LEU A 101 0.16 6.02 -2.73
N GLU A 102 0.80 6.72 -1.80
CA GLU A 102 2.05 6.30 -1.14
C GLU A 102 3.15 5.80 -2.11
N GLY A 103 3.25 6.41 -3.29
CA GLY A 103 4.20 6.02 -4.34
C GLY A 103 3.71 4.93 -5.30
N GLN A 104 2.49 4.43 -5.11
CA GLN A 104 1.92 3.35 -5.94
C GLN A 104 1.15 3.86 -7.18
N ALA A 105 1.18 5.17 -7.45
CA ALA A 105 0.49 5.77 -8.61
C ALA A 105 0.85 5.11 -9.94
N GLY A 106 2.09 4.66 -10.09
CA GLY A 106 2.58 4.00 -11.30
C GLY A 106 1.99 2.60 -11.57
N TYR A 107 1.18 2.07 -10.67
CA TYR A 107 0.47 0.80 -10.89
C TYR A 107 -0.98 0.99 -11.32
N LEU A 108 -1.46 2.24 -11.38
CA LEU A 108 -2.84 2.54 -11.75
C LEU A 108 -2.99 2.66 -13.27
N LEU A 109 -3.88 1.84 -13.82
CA LEU A 109 -4.44 2.02 -15.16
C LEU A 109 -5.88 2.50 -15.04
N PRO A 110 -6.41 3.25 -16.04
CA PRO A 110 -7.83 3.58 -16.10
C PRO A 110 -8.71 2.34 -15.89
N ASN A 111 -9.75 2.49 -15.09
CA ASN A 111 -10.68 1.43 -14.68
C ASN A 111 -10.11 0.38 -13.71
N THR A 112 -8.98 0.63 -13.10
CA THR A 112 -8.47 -0.23 -12.01
C THR A 112 -9.38 -0.08 -10.79
N ASP A 113 -9.85 -1.20 -10.26
CA ASP A 113 -10.58 -1.25 -9.01
C ASP A 113 -9.61 -1.08 -7.84
N VAL A 114 -9.95 -0.18 -6.93
CA VAL A 114 -9.20 0.12 -5.72
C VAL A 114 -10.13 0.18 -4.53
N GLN A 115 -9.59 0.13 -3.32
CA GLN A 115 -10.35 0.38 -2.12
C GLN A 115 -9.87 1.68 -1.48
N ILE A 116 -10.78 2.60 -1.19
CA ILE A 116 -10.46 3.84 -0.48
C ILE A 116 -11.03 3.74 0.93
N ASN A 117 -10.15 3.91 1.90
CA ASN A 117 -10.49 3.87 3.30
C ASN A 117 -10.92 5.26 3.77
N PHE A 118 -12.08 5.34 4.41
CA PHE A 118 -12.62 6.56 4.99
C PHE A 118 -12.66 6.48 6.51
N TYR A 119 -12.39 7.59 7.15
CA TYR A 119 -12.60 7.79 8.57
C TYR A 119 -13.43 9.07 8.78
N ASN A 120 -14.58 8.95 9.45
CA ASN A 120 -15.53 10.06 9.63
C ASN A 120 -15.86 10.80 8.32
N GLY A 121 -16.05 10.05 7.22
CA GLY A 121 -16.36 10.59 5.89
C GLY A 121 -15.19 11.23 5.15
N ARG A 122 -13.97 11.21 5.71
CA ARG A 122 -12.76 11.70 5.04
C ARG A 122 -11.91 10.55 4.51
N PRO A 123 -11.40 10.63 3.29
CA PRO A 123 -10.48 9.63 2.77
C PRO A 123 -9.16 9.69 3.54
N ILE A 124 -8.61 8.53 3.90
CA ILE A 124 -7.37 8.41 4.67
C ILE A 124 -6.31 7.55 4.00
N GLY A 125 -6.64 6.88 2.92
CA GLY A 125 -5.69 6.09 2.15
C GLY A 125 -6.36 5.33 1.03
N VAL A 126 -5.57 4.98 0.02
CA VAL A 126 -5.97 4.17 -1.13
C VAL A 126 -5.23 2.84 -1.05
N GLU A 127 -5.96 1.76 -1.17
CA GLU A 127 -5.41 0.41 -1.26
C GLU A 127 -5.60 -0.11 -2.68
N LEU A 128 -4.49 -0.41 -3.34
CA LEU A 128 -4.48 -1.04 -4.65
C LEU A 128 -4.77 -2.54 -4.53
N PRO A 129 -5.25 -3.19 -5.60
CA PRO A 129 -5.31 -4.64 -5.63
C PRO A 129 -3.91 -5.23 -5.40
N PRO A 130 -3.78 -6.43 -4.81
CA PRO A 130 -2.49 -7.04 -4.48
C PRO A 130 -1.56 -7.20 -5.68
N SER A 131 -2.13 -7.27 -6.86
CA SER A 131 -1.39 -7.33 -8.11
C SER A 131 -2.12 -6.63 -9.25
N VAL A 132 -1.36 -6.13 -10.21
CA VAL A 132 -1.86 -5.51 -11.44
C VAL A 132 -1.17 -6.12 -12.65
N VAL A 133 -1.86 -6.06 -13.80
CA VAL A 133 -1.31 -6.51 -15.09
C VAL A 133 -0.96 -5.29 -15.90
N LEU A 134 0.33 -5.17 -16.27
CA LEU A 134 0.85 -4.05 -17.04
C LEU A 134 1.63 -4.55 -18.26
N THR A 135 1.60 -3.77 -19.35
CA THR A 135 2.31 -4.08 -20.59
C THR A 135 3.74 -3.55 -20.55
N VAL A 136 4.70 -4.36 -20.93
CA VAL A 136 6.11 -3.97 -21.12
C VAL A 136 6.21 -3.18 -22.43
N VAL A 137 6.57 -1.90 -22.35
CA VAL A 137 6.73 -1.04 -23.52
C VAL A 137 8.17 -0.97 -24.03
N ASP A 138 9.15 -1.19 -23.16
CA ASP A 138 10.56 -1.20 -23.51
C ASP A 138 11.37 -2.08 -22.55
N THR A 139 12.24 -2.93 -23.10
CA THR A 139 13.20 -3.74 -22.35
C THR A 139 14.29 -4.23 -23.29
N GLU A 140 15.43 -4.62 -22.73
CA GLU A 140 16.50 -5.26 -23.49
C GLU A 140 16.02 -6.55 -24.18
N PRO A 141 16.59 -6.92 -25.35
CA PRO A 141 16.24 -8.16 -26.04
C PRO A 141 16.33 -9.38 -25.13
N GLY A 142 15.34 -10.26 -25.23
CA GLY A 142 15.29 -11.49 -24.45
C GLY A 142 16.36 -12.49 -24.90
N ILE A 143 17.11 -13.03 -23.95
CA ILE A 143 18.05 -14.13 -24.20
C ILE A 143 17.28 -15.45 -24.06
N LYS A 144 16.96 -16.11 -25.18
CA LYS A 144 16.12 -17.31 -25.23
C LYS A 144 16.70 -18.56 -24.53
N HIS A 145 18.00 -18.57 -24.21
CA HIS A 145 18.70 -19.74 -23.67
C HIS A 145 19.65 -19.40 -22.51
N SER A 146 19.33 -18.43 -21.69
CA SER A 146 20.11 -18.22 -20.48
C SER A 146 19.71 -19.26 -19.43
N THR A 147 20.49 -20.31 -19.32
CA THR A 147 20.50 -21.25 -18.17
C THR A 147 21.24 -20.66 -16.98
N ALA A 148 21.75 -19.45 -17.11
CA ALA A 148 22.46 -18.76 -16.05
C ALA A 148 21.49 -18.04 -15.13
N THR A 149 21.35 -18.61 -13.97
CA THR A 149 20.96 -17.99 -12.71
C THR A 149 20.88 -16.46 -12.73
N THR A 150 19.61 -15.95 -12.59
CA THR A 150 19.33 -14.74 -11.83
C THR A 150 19.90 -13.41 -12.27
N SER A 151 20.00 -13.11 -13.54
CA SER A 151 20.15 -11.70 -13.94
C SER A 151 18.78 -11.14 -14.36
N PHE A 152 18.15 -10.43 -13.45
CA PHE A 152 16.99 -9.60 -13.82
C PHE A 152 17.46 -8.46 -14.72
N LYS A 153 16.58 -8.00 -15.60
CA LYS A 153 16.81 -6.84 -16.46
C LYS A 153 15.72 -5.80 -16.26
N PRO A 154 16.00 -4.49 -16.48
CA PRO A 154 14.98 -3.46 -16.37
C PRO A 154 13.98 -3.57 -17.53
N ALA A 155 12.71 -3.41 -17.20
CA ALA A 155 11.63 -3.28 -18.16
C ALA A 155 10.78 -2.04 -17.82
N LYS A 156 10.59 -1.18 -18.81
CA LYS A 156 9.71 -0.03 -18.71
C LYS A 156 8.28 -0.45 -19.04
N LEU A 157 7.34 -0.05 -18.20
CA LEU A 157 5.93 -0.39 -18.32
C LEU A 157 5.12 0.75 -18.93
N GLU A 158 3.92 0.45 -19.41
CA GLU A 158 3.02 1.42 -20.06
C GLU A 158 2.66 2.62 -19.19
N THR A 159 2.72 2.48 -17.87
CA THR A 159 2.52 3.57 -16.90
C THR A 159 3.77 4.43 -16.69
N GLY A 160 4.91 4.08 -17.31
CA GLY A 160 6.16 4.81 -17.22
C GLY A 160 7.11 4.34 -16.12
N ILE A 161 6.68 3.48 -15.21
CA ILE A 161 7.57 2.90 -14.18
C ILE A 161 8.48 1.83 -14.78
N THR A 162 9.60 1.58 -14.09
CA THR A 162 10.55 0.52 -14.47
C THR A 162 10.60 -0.52 -13.37
N VAL A 163 10.49 -1.79 -13.75
CA VAL A 163 10.57 -2.94 -12.83
C VAL A 163 11.64 -3.92 -13.30
N GLN A 164 12.15 -4.72 -12.38
CA GLN A 164 13.10 -5.79 -12.71
C GLN A 164 12.33 -7.04 -13.14
N VAL A 165 12.65 -7.55 -14.32
CA VAL A 165 12.00 -8.73 -14.91
C VAL A 165 13.01 -9.81 -15.28
N PRO A 166 12.60 -11.08 -15.35
CA PRO A 166 13.45 -12.15 -15.86
C PRO A 166 13.92 -11.89 -17.30
N PRO A 167 15.08 -12.45 -17.72
CA PRO A 167 15.68 -12.18 -19.02
C PRO A 167 14.84 -12.64 -20.23
N PHE A 168 13.88 -13.53 -20.04
CA PHE A 168 13.00 -14.04 -21.10
C PHE A 168 11.82 -13.10 -21.43
N VAL A 169 11.53 -12.10 -20.59
CA VAL A 169 10.46 -11.15 -20.83
C VAL A 169 10.82 -10.23 -22.00
N THR A 170 9.88 -10.01 -22.91
CA THR A 170 10.07 -9.18 -24.12
C THR A 170 9.10 -8.02 -24.16
N THR A 171 9.43 -7.02 -24.98
CA THR A 171 8.53 -5.87 -25.26
C THR A 171 7.22 -6.35 -25.86
N GLY A 172 6.10 -5.76 -25.41
CA GLY A 172 4.75 -6.13 -25.80
C GLY A 172 4.10 -7.21 -24.94
N GLU A 173 4.85 -7.87 -24.05
CA GLU A 173 4.28 -8.84 -23.12
C GLU A 173 3.55 -8.15 -21.97
N LYS A 174 2.49 -8.79 -21.50
CA LYS A 174 1.78 -8.42 -20.28
C LYS A 174 2.35 -9.20 -19.12
N ILE A 175 2.65 -8.50 -18.05
CA ILE A 175 3.21 -9.07 -16.84
C ILE A 175 2.38 -8.68 -15.63
N LYS A 176 2.31 -9.59 -14.67
CA LYS A 176 1.67 -9.37 -13.39
C LYS A 176 2.71 -8.92 -12.38
N ILE A 177 2.39 -7.87 -11.67
CA ILE A 177 3.28 -7.20 -10.71
C ILE A 177 2.59 -7.16 -9.34
N ASP A 178 3.35 -7.49 -8.32
CA ASP A 178 2.96 -7.26 -6.93
C ASP A 178 2.97 -5.75 -6.64
N THR A 179 1.87 -5.20 -6.18
CA THR A 179 1.74 -3.75 -5.94
C THR A 179 2.38 -3.29 -4.64
N ALA A 180 2.56 -4.17 -3.67
CA ALA A 180 3.20 -3.84 -2.40
C ALA A 180 4.73 -3.80 -2.53
N GLU A 181 5.30 -4.80 -3.21
CA GLU A 181 6.75 -4.94 -3.37
C GLU A 181 7.29 -4.33 -4.67
N GLY A 182 6.42 -4.05 -5.64
CA GLY A 182 6.81 -3.56 -6.96
C GLY A 182 7.58 -4.58 -7.79
N THR A 183 7.36 -5.86 -7.55
CA THR A 183 8.13 -6.95 -8.15
C THR A 183 7.34 -7.74 -9.18
N TYR A 184 8.06 -8.25 -10.19
CA TYR A 184 7.50 -9.18 -11.17
C TYR A 184 7.04 -10.48 -10.49
N MET A 185 5.82 -10.91 -10.80
CA MET A 185 5.27 -12.19 -10.34
C MET A 185 5.31 -13.26 -11.44
N GLU A 186 4.62 -13.00 -12.54
CA GLU A 186 4.43 -13.95 -13.65
C GLU A 186 4.03 -13.22 -14.94
N ARG A 187 4.02 -13.94 -16.04
CA ARG A 187 3.38 -13.50 -17.29
C ARG A 187 1.85 -13.55 -17.13
N ALA A 188 1.15 -12.55 -17.65
CA ALA A 188 -0.31 -12.48 -17.61
C ALA A 188 -0.95 -13.07 -18.86
#